data_bb850771e3cc9d30e835e02f494f9e85
#
_entry.id   bb850771e3cc9d30e835e02f494f9e85
#
_cell.length_a   1.000
_cell.length_b   1.000
_cell.length_c   1.000
_cell.angle_alpha   90.00
_cell.angle_beta   90.00
_cell.angle_gamma   90.00
#
_symmetry.space_group_name_H-M   'P 1'
#
loop_
_entity.id
_entity.type
_entity.pdbx_description
1 polymer ?
#
loop_
_entity_poly.entity_id
_entity_poly.type
_entity_poly.pdbx_seq_one_letter_code
_entity_poly.pdbx_strand_id
1 'polypeptide(L)'
;MNIDIKKVKIIVTVPAENVEEVRNSICNEGAGVIGNYTYCTMSTKCIGTFIPDDKANPYIGENNKLEFVEEEKLEAVCDIYIAKKVLKKLREVHPYEEPAIDIIPLINEEDL
;
A
#
# COMPACT_ATOMS: atom_id res chain seq x y z
N MET A 1 17.17 -11.98 -21.73
CA MET A 1 15.72 -11.67 -21.79
C MET A 1 15.52 -10.20 -21.39
N ASN A 2 14.94 -9.43 -22.27
CA ASN A 2 14.57 -8.05 -21.94
C ASN A 2 13.15 -8.04 -21.41
N ILE A 3 12.99 -7.63 -20.17
CA ILE A 3 11.68 -7.57 -19.52
C ILE A 3 11.33 -6.10 -19.27
N ASP A 4 10.26 -5.64 -19.91
CA ASP A 4 9.70 -4.33 -19.64
C ASP A 4 8.71 -4.44 -18.50
N ILE A 5 8.91 -3.63 -17.46
CA ILE A 5 7.97 -3.57 -16.36
C ILE A 5 6.81 -2.67 -16.77
N LYS A 6 5.63 -3.26 -16.90
CA LYS A 6 4.39 -2.53 -17.24
C LYS A 6 3.50 -2.36 -16.03
N LYS A 7 3.60 -3.29 -15.07
CA LYS A 7 2.76 -3.29 -13.87
C LYS A 7 3.59 -3.52 -12.62
N VAL A 8 3.12 -2.95 -11.54
CA VAL A 8 3.69 -3.15 -10.21
C VAL A 8 2.59 -3.58 -9.25
N LYS A 9 2.97 -4.30 -8.21
CA LYS A 9 2.07 -4.56 -7.08
C LYS A 9 2.45 -3.59 -5.97
N ILE A 10 1.47 -2.84 -5.50
CA ILE A 10 1.63 -1.95 -4.36
C ILE A 10 1.09 -2.69 -3.14
N ILE A 11 1.91 -2.77 -2.10
CA ILE A 11 1.56 -3.40 -0.84
C ILE A 11 1.74 -2.36 0.25
N VAL A 12 0.72 -2.20 1.10
CA VAL A 12 0.78 -1.28 2.22
C VAL A 12 0.06 -1.88 3.42
N THR A 13 0.61 -1.69 4.60
CA THR A 13 -0.10 -2.04 5.83
C THR A 13 -0.80 -0.81 6.38
N VAL A 14 -2.03 -0.98 6.82
CA VAL A 14 -2.93 0.11 7.22
C VAL A 14 -3.63 -0.31 8.51
N PRO A 15 -3.81 0.59 9.49
CA PRO A 15 -4.67 0.27 10.62
C PRO A 15 -6.02 -0.24 10.12
N ALA A 16 -6.55 -1.28 10.75
CA ALA A 16 -7.76 -1.96 10.28
C ALA A 16 -8.93 -1.00 10.05
N GLU A 17 -9.05 0.02 10.89
CA GLU A 17 -10.13 1.01 10.78
C GLU A 17 -9.99 1.97 9.60
N ASN A 18 -8.81 2.04 8.98
CA ASN A 18 -8.52 2.96 7.86
C ASN A 18 -8.44 2.27 6.51
N VAL A 19 -8.57 0.95 6.46
CA VAL A 19 -8.34 0.19 5.22
C VAL A 19 -9.32 0.55 4.11
N GLU A 20 -10.59 0.76 4.46
CA GLU A 20 -11.62 1.10 3.46
C GLU A 20 -11.31 2.43 2.78
N GLU A 21 -10.95 3.45 3.55
CA GLU A 21 -10.59 4.75 3.01
C GLU A 21 -9.38 4.67 2.10
N VAL A 22 -8.35 3.96 2.52
CA VAL A 22 -7.12 3.81 1.73
C VAL A 22 -7.40 3.03 0.45
N ARG A 23 -8.16 1.93 0.53
CA ARG A 23 -8.56 1.15 -0.66
C ARG A 23 -9.29 2.03 -1.67
N ASN A 24 -10.29 2.76 -1.21
CA ASN A 24 -11.09 3.62 -2.09
C ASN A 24 -10.22 4.68 -2.74
N SER A 25 -9.30 5.26 -2.00
CA SER A 25 -8.44 6.33 -2.51
C SER A 25 -7.52 5.85 -3.62
N ILE A 26 -6.85 4.71 -3.44
CA ILE A 26 -5.94 4.21 -4.47
C ILE A 26 -6.69 3.66 -5.67
N CYS A 27 -7.84 3.02 -5.46
CA CYS A 27 -8.64 2.48 -6.56
C CYS A 27 -9.28 3.60 -7.39
N ASN A 28 -9.66 4.70 -6.77
CA ASN A 28 -10.17 5.88 -7.49
C ASN A 28 -9.10 6.51 -8.37
N GLU A 29 -7.82 6.31 -8.05
CA GLU A 29 -6.70 6.78 -8.87
C GLU A 29 -6.31 5.77 -9.97
N GLY A 30 -6.95 4.61 -10.01
CA GLY A 30 -6.73 3.63 -11.07
C GLY A 30 -5.99 2.36 -10.67
N ALA A 31 -5.65 2.19 -9.39
CA ALA A 31 -5.10 0.92 -8.92
C ALA A 31 -6.18 -0.15 -8.88
N GLY A 32 -5.79 -1.41 -9.02
CA GLY A 32 -6.72 -2.53 -8.89
C GLY A 32 -7.60 -2.76 -10.11
N VAL A 33 -7.13 -2.44 -11.30
CA VAL A 33 -7.86 -2.73 -12.54
C VAL A 33 -7.31 -4.01 -13.16
N ILE A 34 -8.17 -4.99 -13.37
CA ILE A 34 -7.83 -6.24 -14.07
C ILE A 34 -8.90 -6.49 -15.11
N GLY A 35 -8.57 -6.33 -16.39
CA GLY A 35 -9.52 -6.42 -17.48
C GLY A 35 -10.69 -5.46 -17.28
N ASN A 36 -11.89 -5.98 -17.21
CA ASN A 36 -13.11 -5.20 -17.02
C ASN A 36 -13.52 -5.06 -15.54
N TYR A 37 -12.62 -5.43 -14.62
CA TYR A 37 -12.91 -5.35 -13.19
C TYR A 37 -12.07 -4.24 -12.55
N THR A 38 -12.72 -3.48 -11.66
CA THR A 38 -12.06 -2.44 -10.87
C THR A 38 -12.08 -2.84 -9.40
N TYR A 39 -11.34 -2.10 -8.59
CA TYR A 39 -11.27 -2.39 -7.15
C TYR A 39 -10.78 -3.80 -6.84
N CYS A 40 -9.93 -4.35 -7.72
CA CYS A 40 -9.33 -5.67 -7.50
C CYS A 40 -8.20 -5.52 -6.48
N THR A 41 -8.54 -5.73 -5.22
CA THR A 41 -7.62 -5.63 -4.11
C THR A 41 -7.69 -6.89 -3.27
N MET A 42 -6.64 -7.14 -2.51
CA MET A 42 -6.62 -8.21 -1.53
C MET A 42 -6.19 -7.61 -0.21
N SER A 43 -6.85 -7.99 0.87
CA SER A 43 -6.42 -7.57 2.19
C SER A 43 -6.28 -8.77 3.11
N THR A 44 -5.26 -8.72 3.97
CA THR A 44 -4.95 -9.79 4.92
C THR A 44 -4.79 -9.14 6.28
N LYS A 45 -5.48 -9.67 7.28
CA LYS A 45 -5.33 -9.21 8.66
C LYS A 45 -3.95 -9.58 9.19
N CYS A 46 -3.30 -8.63 9.84
CA CYS A 46 -1.97 -8.81 10.38
C CYS A 46 -1.77 -7.96 11.62
N ILE A 47 -0.64 -8.16 12.29
CA ILE A 47 -0.23 -7.34 13.42
C ILE A 47 1.10 -6.70 13.05
N GLY A 48 1.12 -5.36 13.00
CA GLY A 48 2.34 -4.61 12.77
C GLY A 48 3.01 -4.24 14.08
N THR A 49 4.33 -4.12 14.06
CA THR A 49 5.09 -3.65 15.20
C THR A 49 6.03 -2.54 14.79
N PHE A 50 6.27 -1.60 15.69
CA PHE A 50 7.23 -0.52 15.47
C PHE A 50 7.61 0.14 16.79
N ILE A 51 8.74 0.84 16.77
CA ILE A 51 9.19 1.66 17.90
C ILE A 51 9.44 3.07 17.35
N PRO A 52 8.63 4.06 17.71
CA PRO A 52 8.93 5.45 17.34
C PRO A 52 10.14 5.95 18.11
N ASP A 53 11.05 6.67 17.44
CA ASP A 53 12.19 7.29 18.12
C ASP A 53 11.81 8.67 18.66
N ASP A 54 12.80 9.39 19.22
CA ASP A 54 12.58 10.71 19.83
C ASP A 54 12.10 11.76 18.83
N LYS A 55 12.38 11.57 17.55
CA LYS A 55 12.04 12.53 16.48
C LYS A 55 10.70 12.23 15.83
N ALA A 56 10.13 11.05 16.08
CA ALA A 56 8.87 10.65 15.49
C ALA A 56 7.70 11.37 16.12
N ASN A 57 6.67 11.59 15.31
CA ASN A 57 5.37 12.09 15.74
C ASN A 57 4.32 11.04 15.39
N PRO A 58 4.21 9.96 16.18
CA PRO A 58 3.39 8.82 15.80
C PRO A 58 1.90 9.09 15.89
N TYR A 59 1.16 8.57 14.92
CA TYR A 59 -0.31 8.54 14.94
C TYR A 59 -0.81 7.58 16.04
N ILE A 60 -0.10 6.44 16.19
CA ILE A 60 -0.38 5.44 17.22
C ILE A 60 0.93 5.15 17.95
N GLY A 61 0.86 5.00 19.28
CA GLY A 61 1.99 4.60 20.08
C GLY A 61 2.74 5.77 20.70
N GLU A 62 3.74 5.42 21.49
CA GLU A 62 4.57 6.37 22.24
C GLU A 62 6.03 6.23 21.82
N ASN A 63 6.77 7.35 21.85
CA ASN A 63 8.19 7.35 21.55
C ASN A 63 8.96 6.37 22.43
N ASN A 64 9.90 5.64 21.80
CA ASN A 64 10.79 4.68 22.45
C ASN A 64 10.10 3.45 23.08
N LYS A 65 8.87 3.16 22.70
CA LYS A 65 8.13 1.98 23.15
C LYS A 65 7.69 1.11 21.99
N LEU A 66 7.82 -0.21 22.14
CA LEU A 66 7.34 -1.16 21.15
C LEU A 66 5.82 -1.14 21.15
N GLU A 67 5.25 -0.93 19.96
CA GLU A 67 3.81 -0.91 19.74
C GLU A 67 3.38 -2.08 18.87
N PHE A 68 2.21 -2.63 19.15
CA PHE A 68 1.57 -3.68 18.36
C PHE A 68 0.24 -3.11 17.86
N VAL A 69 0.02 -3.16 16.55
CA VAL A 69 -1.19 -2.59 15.94
C VAL A 69 -1.87 -3.63 15.08
N GLU A 70 -3.19 -3.76 15.26
CA GLU A 70 -4.00 -4.53 14.33
C GLU A 70 -4.10 -3.78 13.01
N GLU A 71 -3.60 -4.41 11.95
CA GLU A 71 -3.53 -3.83 10.63
C GLU A 71 -4.11 -4.77 9.59
N GLU A 72 -4.35 -4.24 8.40
CA GLU A 72 -4.59 -5.06 7.22
C GLU A 72 -3.50 -4.74 6.20
N LYS A 73 -2.98 -5.79 5.61
CA LYS A 73 -2.03 -5.70 4.51
C LYS A 73 -2.86 -5.62 3.23
N LEU A 74 -2.85 -4.46 2.59
CA LEU A 74 -3.61 -4.19 1.38
C LEU A 74 -2.70 -4.32 0.17
N GLU A 75 -3.15 -5.06 -0.84
CA GLU A 75 -2.40 -5.30 -2.07
C GLU A 75 -3.24 -4.94 -3.29
N ALA A 76 -2.64 -4.27 -4.25
CA ALA A 76 -3.29 -3.93 -5.52
C ALA A 76 -2.25 -3.83 -6.63
N VAL A 77 -2.62 -4.33 -7.81
CA VAL A 77 -1.80 -4.18 -9.02
C VAL A 77 -2.13 -2.84 -9.67
N CYS A 78 -1.13 -2.23 -10.25
CA CYS A 78 -1.25 -0.89 -10.83
C CYS A 78 -0.34 -0.79 -12.06
N ASP A 79 -0.81 -0.11 -13.10
CA ASP A 79 0.04 0.22 -14.24
C ASP A 79 1.17 1.13 -13.78
N ILE A 80 2.37 0.86 -14.29
CA ILE A 80 3.56 1.62 -13.87
C ILE A 80 3.41 3.12 -14.16
N TYR A 81 2.68 3.47 -15.23
CA TYR A 81 2.52 4.88 -15.64
C TYR A 81 1.70 5.70 -14.65
N ILE A 82 0.83 5.07 -13.88
CA ILE A 82 0.01 5.77 -12.89
C ILE A 82 0.46 5.51 -11.46
N ALA A 83 1.48 4.67 -11.27
CA ALA A 83 1.92 4.25 -9.94
C ALA A 83 2.31 5.45 -9.06
N LYS A 84 3.02 6.41 -9.63
CA LYS A 84 3.44 7.60 -8.86
C LYS A 84 2.25 8.42 -8.36
N LYS A 85 1.22 8.57 -9.19
CA LYS A 85 -0.02 9.26 -8.83
C LYS A 85 -0.78 8.51 -7.72
N VAL A 86 -0.85 7.18 -7.85
CA VAL A 86 -1.47 6.33 -6.85
C VAL A 86 -0.75 6.44 -5.51
N LEU A 87 0.58 6.37 -5.53
CA LEU A 87 1.41 6.48 -4.32
C LEU A 87 1.27 7.83 -3.64
N LYS A 88 1.19 8.90 -4.43
CA LYS A 88 0.97 10.24 -3.88
C LYS A 88 -0.35 10.28 -3.10
N LYS A 89 -1.41 9.74 -3.68
CA LYS A 89 -2.72 9.70 -3.04
C LYS A 89 -2.71 8.82 -1.80
N LEU A 90 -2.05 7.67 -1.87
CA LEU A 90 -1.89 6.76 -0.75
C LEU A 90 -1.25 7.47 0.45
N ARG A 91 -0.18 8.20 0.22
CA ARG A 91 0.50 8.93 1.29
C ARG A 91 -0.34 10.07 1.87
N GLU A 92 -1.18 10.71 1.05
CA GLU A 92 -2.07 11.77 1.51
C GLU A 92 -3.15 11.25 2.47
N VAL A 93 -3.64 10.03 2.25
CA VAL A 93 -4.75 9.50 3.04
C VAL A 93 -4.33 8.53 4.13
N HIS A 94 -3.13 7.98 4.06
CA HIS A 94 -2.62 7.07 5.08
C HIS A 94 -2.40 7.82 6.39
N PRO A 95 -2.84 7.30 7.53
CA PRO A 95 -2.72 8.02 8.80
C PRO A 95 -1.29 8.11 9.35
N TYR A 96 -0.39 7.22 8.92
CA TYR A 96 0.99 7.23 9.41
C TYR A 96 1.85 8.27 8.71
N GLU A 97 2.78 8.89 9.46
CA GLU A 97 3.77 9.78 8.84
C GLU A 97 4.74 9.01 7.94
N GLU A 98 5.03 7.75 8.28
CA GLU A 98 5.88 6.86 7.50
C GLU A 98 5.16 5.52 7.26
N PRO A 99 4.28 5.45 6.26
CA PRO A 99 3.61 4.18 5.94
C PRO A 99 4.59 3.17 5.35
N ALA A 100 4.39 1.90 5.69
CA ALA A 100 5.18 0.80 5.13
C ALA A 100 4.60 0.45 3.76
N ILE A 101 5.25 0.90 2.70
CA ILE A 101 4.83 0.69 1.32
C ILE A 101 5.90 -0.10 0.58
N ASP A 102 5.49 -1.19 -0.06
CA ASP A 102 6.37 -1.97 -0.92
C ASP A 102 5.83 -1.90 -2.35
N ILE A 103 6.74 -1.79 -3.31
CA ILE A 103 6.41 -1.77 -4.72
C ILE A 103 7.18 -2.88 -5.38
N ILE A 104 6.45 -3.87 -5.91
CA ILE A 104 7.03 -5.06 -6.49
C ILE A 104 6.81 -5.03 -8.00
N PRO A 105 7.88 -5.06 -8.82
CA PRO A 105 7.72 -5.14 -10.26
C PRO A 105 7.19 -6.51 -10.66
N LEU A 106 6.27 -6.55 -11.61
CA LEU A 106 5.64 -7.79 -12.06
C LEU A 106 6.12 -8.15 -13.46
N ILE A 107 6.38 -9.43 -13.67
CA ILE A 107 6.69 -9.96 -14.99
C ILE A 107 5.38 -10.13 -15.74
N ASN A 108 5.32 -9.66 -16.98
CA ASN A 108 4.16 -9.86 -17.84
C ASN A 108 4.10 -11.32 -18.29
N GLU A 109 2.93 -11.89 -18.28
CA GLU A 109 2.72 -13.27 -18.70
C GLU A 109 3.22 -13.52 -20.13
N GLU A 110 3.02 -12.57 -21.02
CA GLU A 110 3.46 -12.66 -22.39
C GLU A 110 4.99 -12.63 -22.58
N ASP A 111 5.75 -12.29 -21.53
CA ASP A 111 7.21 -12.31 -21.56
C ASP A 111 7.81 -13.64 -21.15
N LEU A 112 6.96 -14.59 -20.76
CA LEU A 112 7.39 -15.92 -20.35
C LEU A 112 7.53 -16.88 -21.52
#